data_39818d1cc39c7357bdbe528546d05ca4
#
_entry.id   39818d1cc39c7357bdbe528546d05ca4
#
_cell.length_a   1.000
_cell.length_b   1.000
_cell.length_c   1.000
_cell.angle_alpha   90.00
_cell.angle_beta   90.00
_cell.angle_gamma   90.00
#
_symmetry.space_group_name_H-M   'P 1'
#
loop_
_entity.id
_entity.type
_entity.pdbx_description
1 polymer ?
#
loop_
_entity_poly.entity_id
_entity_poly.type
_entity_poly.pdbx_seq_one_letter_code
_entity_poly.pdbx_strand_id
1 'polypeptide(L)'
;ENLDVHEDVEASLFASEPMILSPSAIDVDHRGRVWVCEVTNYRRHKNKRAEGDRILILEDTDGDNKADKVKTFYQGRDVDSAHGVSVFGNKVIVAVGDRVVVFTDKDGDDKPDSKNNLFTGISGTQHDHGIHAVHFGPDGKFYFNFGNNGRQIKDKDGKPITDQAGNEV
;
A
#
# COMPACT_ATOMS: atom_id res chain seq x y z
N GLU A 1 10.93 -24.22 8.48
CA GLU A 1 11.80 -23.64 7.44
C GLU A 1 12.86 -22.81 8.13
N ASN A 2 14.14 -23.05 7.79
CA ASN A 2 15.25 -22.35 8.41
C ASN A 2 15.47 -21.01 7.72
N LEU A 3 15.07 -19.92 8.38
CA LEU A 3 15.54 -18.58 8.03
C LEU A 3 16.95 -18.42 8.59
N ASP A 4 17.88 -17.89 7.80
CA ASP A 4 19.18 -17.44 8.28
C ASP A 4 19.00 -16.07 8.93
N VAL A 5 18.95 -16.05 10.25
CA VAL A 5 18.63 -14.87 11.05
C VAL A 5 19.86 -14.51 11.87
N HIS A 6 20.23 -13.20 11.91
CA HIS A 6 21.33 -12.73 12.73
C HIS A 6 21.09 -13.05 14.22
N GLU A 7 22.14 -13.33 14.98
CA GLU A 7 22.07 -13.75 16.38
C GLU A 7 21.35 -12.78 17.33
N ASP A 8 21.32 -11.48 16.98
CA ASP A 8 20.69 -10.41 17.77
C ASP A 8 19.21 -10.20 17.44
N VAL A 9 18.63 -10.99 16.51
CA VAL A 9 17.22 -10.84 16.09
C VAL A 9 16.51 -12.19 16.08
N GLU A 10 15.21 -12.15 16.29
CA GLU A 10 14.32 -13.30 16.20
C GLU A 10 13.31 -13.10 15.07
N ALA A 11 13.04 -14.14 14.31
CA ALA A 11 11.99 -14.12 13.29
C ALA A 11 10.82 -15.00 13.72
N SER A 12 9.62 -14.43 13.76
CA SER A 12 8.38 -15.12 14.05
C SER A 12 7.39 -14.99 12.90
N LEU A 13 6.50 -15.97 12.73
CA LEU A 13 5.41 -15.90 11.76
C LEU A 13 4.28 -15.04 12.36
N PHE A 14 4.11 -13.83 11.85
CA PHE A 14 3.06 -12.90 12.32
C PHE A 14 1.69 -13.23 11.75
N ALA A 15 1.60 -13.50 10.45
CA ALA A 15 0.33 -13.83 9.77
C ALA A 15 0.57 -14.71 8.55
N SER A 16 -0.42 -15.53 8.20
CA SER A 16 -0.38 -16.42 7.03
C SER A 16 -1.77 -16.60 6.42
N GLU A 17 -1.85 -17.27 5.29
CA GLU A 17 -3.13 -17.75 4.76
C GLU A 17 -3.86 -18.64 5.79
N PRO A 18 -5.18 -18.54 5.89
CA PRO A 18 -6.11 -17.76 5.07
C PRO A 18 -6.39 -16.33 5.55
N MET A 19 -5.73 -15.86 6.60
CA MET A 19 -5.95 -14.52 7.16
C MET A 19 -5.62 -13.43 6.13
N ILE A 20 -4.51 -13.59 5.42
CA ILE A 20 -4.06 -12.73 4.31
C ILE A 20 -3.89 -13.57 3.05
N LEU A 21 -4.09 -12.94 1.88
CA LEU A 21 -3.93 -13.59 0.58
C LEU A 21 -3.02 -12.75 -0.33
N SER A 22 -1.92 -13.33 -0.79
CA SER A 22 -1.00 -12.67 -1.73
C SER A 22 -0.62 -11.24 -1.28
N PRO A 23 0.01 -11.06 -0.11
CA PRO A 23 0.42 -9.74 0.35
C PRO A 23 1.48 -9.14 -0.58
N SER A 24 1.36 -7.85 -0.91
CA SER A 24 2.26 -7.12 -1.83
C SER A 24 3.04 -6.02 -1.15
N ALA A 25 2.47 -5.40 -0.13
CA ALA A 25 3.09 -4.32 0.62
C ALA A 25 2.57 -4.32 2.05
N ILE A 26 3.44 -3.91 2.97
CA ILE A 26 3.10 -3.74 4.39
C ILE A 26 3.63 -2.40 4.90
N ASP A 27 2.97 -1.87 5.93
CA ASP A 27 3.45 -0.79 6.78
C ASP A 27 2.96 -1.01 8.22
N VAL A 28 3.61 -0.36 9.18
CA VAL A 28 3.24 -0.48 10.60
C VAL A 28 2.87 0.90 11.13
N ASP A 29 1.69 1.03 11.69
CA ASP A 29 1.23 2.30 12.24
C ASP A 29 1.79 2.56 13.65
N HIS A 30 1.55 3.77 14.16
CA HIS A 30 2.01 4.20 15.49
C HIS A 30 1.41 3.40 16.67
N ARG A 31 0.41 2.56 16.40
CA ARG A 31 -0.21 1.64 17.37
C ARG A 31 0.35 0.22 17.29
N GLY A 32 1.35 -0.01 16.41
CA GLY A 32 1.94 -1.33 16.18
C GLY A 32 1.08 -2.25 15.31
N ARG A 33 0.02 -1.76 14.67
CA ARG A 33 -0.82 -2.57 13.79
C ARG A 33 -0.18 -2.69 12.42
N VAL A 34 -0.24 -3.86 11.82
CA VAL A 34 0.32 -4.13 10.50
C VAL A 34 -0.74 -3.92 9.43
N TRP A 35 -0.47 -2.99 8.52
CA TRP A 35 -1.30 -2.71 7.36
C TRP A 35 -0.80 -3.48 6.16
N VAL A 36 -1.72 -4.10 5.41
CA VAL A 36 -1.37 -5.01 4.30
C VAL A 36 -2.20 -4.68 3.08
N CYS A 37 -1.54 -4.49 1.93
CA CYS A 37 -2.19 -4.56 0.64
C CYS A 37 -2.18 -5.98 0.11
N GLU A 38 -3.31 -6.47 -0.37
CA GLU A 38 -3.43 -7.76 -1.08
C GLU A 38 -3.44 -7.55 -2.59
N VAL A 39 -2.86 -8.50 -3.32
CA VAL A 39 -2.87 -8.58 -4.79
C VAL A 39 -3.41 -9.93 -5.22
N THR A 40 -4.71 -10.12 -5.06
CA THR A 40 -5.42 -11.33 -5.50
C THR A 40 -5.82 -11.22 -6.98
N ASN A 41 -6.24 -10.02 -7.39
CA ASN A 41 -6.60 -9.68 -8.76
C ASN A 41 -5.37 -9.16 -9.51
N TYR A 42 -4.57 -10.05 -10.07
CA TYR A 42 -3.34 -9.70 -10.76
C TYR A 42 -3.25 -10.30 -12.16
N ARG A 43 -2.92 -9.51 -13.16
CA ARG A 43 -2.75 -9.95 -14.57
C ARG A 43 -3.94 -10.79 -15.06
N ARG A 44 -3.69 -12.08 -15.39
CA ARG A 44 -4.71 -13.03 -15.86
C ARG A 44 -5.77 -13.39 -14.81
N HIS A 45 -5.51 -13.04 -13.54
CA HIS A 45 -6.40 -13.33 -12.42
C HIS A 45 -7.27 -12.14 -12.00
N LYS A 46 -7.52 -11.18 -12.89
CA LYS A 46 -8.27 -9.93 -12.65
C LYS A 46 -9.66 -10.09 -12.00
N ASN A 47 -10.25 -11.26 -12.09
CA ASN A 47 -11.58 -11.53 -11.54
C ASN A 47 -11.57 -12.65 -10.50
N LYS A 48 -10.41 -12.97 -9.92
CA LYS A 48 -10.30 -14.00 -8.89
C LYS A 48 -11.10 -13.59 -7.63
N ARG A 49 -11.16 -12.29 -7.35
CA ARG A 49 -12.02 -11.69 -6.32
C ARG A 49 -12.88 -10.60 -6.97
N ALA A 50 -14.18 -10.87 -7.10
CA ALA A 50 -15.10 -9.98 -7.83
C ALA A 50 -15.25 -8.62 -7.17
N GLU A 51 -15.20 -8.57 -5.83
CA GLU A 51 -15.33 -7.37 -5.01
C GLU A 51 -14.09 -6.47 -5.05
N GLY A 52 -12.98 -6.94 -5.61
CA GLY A 52 -11.69 -6.25 -5.65
C GLY A 52 -10.73 -6.65 -4.53
N ASP A 53 -9.51 -6.16 -4.62
CA ASP A 53 -8.48 -6.42 -3.63
C ASP A 53 -8.71 -5.62 -2.33
N ARG A 54 -8.04 -6.02 -1.26
CA ARG A 54 -8.25 -5.46 0.09
C ARG A 54 -7.01 -4.73 0.59
N ILE A 55 -7.27 -3.72 1.40
CA ILE A 55 -6.32 -3.13 2.34
C ILE A 55 -6.76 -3.60 3.73
N LEU A 56 -5.89 -4.31 4.42
CA LEU A 56 -6.18 -4.94 5.71
C LEU A 56 -5.42 -4.27 6.84
N ILE A 57 -5.98 -4.38 8.04
CA ILE A 57 -5.32 -4.06 9.31
C ILE A 57 -5.25 -5.35 10.12
N LEU A 58 -4.05 -5.73 10.50
CA LEU A 58 -3.78 -6.89 11.36
C LEU A 58 -3.38 -6.40 12.74
N GLU A 59 -3.95 -6.99 13.76
CA GLU A 59 -3.65 -6.67 15.16
C GLU A 59 -3.23 -7.95 15.89
N ASP A 60 -2.18 -7.83 16.70
CA ASP A 60 -1.84 -8.75 17.78
C ASP A 60 -2.44 -8.17 19.06
N THR A 61 -3.50 -8.77 19.60
CA THR A 61 -4.23 -8.22 20.73
C THR A 61 -3.81 -8.81 22.08
N ASP A 62 -3.08 -9.93 22.08
CA ASP A 62 -2.62 -10.61 23.29
C ASP A 62 -1.10 -10.54 23.52
N GLY A 63 -0.34 -10.02 22.53
CA GLY A 63 1.11 -9.76 22.66
C GLY A 63 1.98 -10.99 22.42
N ASP A 64 1.48 -11.99 21.70
CA ASP A 64 2.24 -13.21 21.38
C ASP A 64 3.06 -13.11 20.08
N ASN A 65 3.10 -11.93 19.45
CA ASN A 65 3.71 -11.63 18.15
C ASN A 65 3.04 -12.32 16.96
N LYS A 66 1.76 -12.65 17.07
CA LYS A 66 0.94 -13.15 15.98
C LYS A 66 -0.33 -12.34 15.85
N ALA A 67 -0.77 -12.13 14.62
CA ALA A 67 -2.04 -11.47 14.38
C ALA A 67 -3.19 -12.42 14.76
N ASP A 68 -4.04 -11.98 15.67
CA ASP A 68 -5.26 -12.69 16.07
C ASP A 68 -6.52 -11.98 15.58
N LYS A 69 -6.38 -10.75 15.08
CA LYS A 69 -7.50 -9.97 14.57
C LYS A 69 -7.17 -9.34 13.23
N VAL A 70 -8.13 -9.41 12.31
CA VAL A 70 -8.05 -8.79 10.99
C VAL A 70 -9.28 -7.94 10.71
N LYS A 71 -9.04 -6.73 10.20
CA LYS A 71 -10.08 -5.83 9.70
C LYS A 71 -9.83 -5.50 8.25
N THR A 72 -10.89 -5.37 7.46
CA THR A 72 -10.81 -4.78 6.12
C THR A 72 -11.01 -3.28 6.25
N PHE A 73 -9.95 -2.50 6.02
CA PHE A 73 -10.00 -1.04 5.97
C PHE A 73 -10.72 -0.57 4.70
N TYR A 74 -10.33 -1.13 3.56
CA TYR A 74 -10.95 -0.84 2.27
C TYR A 74 -10.93 -2.07 1.35
N GLN A 75 -11.95 -2.20 0.53
CA GLN A 75 -12.01 -3.20 -0.53
C GLN A 75 -12.65 -2.60 -1.78
N GLY A 76 -12.04 -2.82 -2.95
CA GLY A 76 -12.58 -2.31 -4.19
C GLY A 76 -11.69 -2.63 -5.39
N ARG A 77 -12.31 -2.63 -6.57
CA ARG A 77 -11.62 -2.87 -7.84
C ARG A 77 -10.59 -1.78 -8.19
N ASP A 78 -10.74 -0.63 -7.63
CA ASP A 78 -9.88 0.53 -7.81
C ASP A 78 -8.59 0.51 -6.97
N VAL A 79 -8.44 -0.51 -6.12
CA VAL A 79 -7.19 -0.86 -5.43
C VAL A 79 -6.64 -2.21 -5.86
N ASP A 80 -7.17 -2.80 -6.93
CA ASP A 80 -6.63 -4.04 -7.49
C ASP A 80 -5.14 -3.88 -7.78
N SER A 81 -4.36 -4.85 -7.36
CA SER A 81 -2.90 -4.88 -7.56
C SER A 81 -2.17 -3.70 -6.92
N ALA A 82 -2.57 -3.24 -5.73
CA ALA A 82 -1.81 -2.25 -4.97
C ALA A 82 -0.41 -2.79 -4.60
N HIS A 83 0.65 -1.97 -4.79
CA HIS A 83 2.04 -2.37 -4.60
C HIS A 83 2.80 -1.50 -3.58
N GLY A 84 2.11 -0.63 -2.89
CA GLY A 84 2.70 0.19 -1.82
C GLY A 84 1.64 0.69 -0.87
N VAL A 85 1.96 0.70 0.40
CA VAL A 85 1.13 1.29 1.46
C VAL A 85 2.02 2.07 2.42
N SER A 86 1.55 3.22 2.87
CA SER A 86 2.17 3.98 3.95
C SER A 86 1.08 4.61 4.82
N VAL A 87 1.20 4.45 6.12
CA VAL A 87 0.22 4.93 7.10
C VAL A 87 0.81 6.07 7.91
N PHE A 88 0.15 7.22 7.83
CA PHE A 88 0.59 8.42 8.53
C PHE A 88 -0.58 9.09 9.26
N GLY A 89 -0.65 8.91 10.56
CA GLY A 89 -1.75 9.39 11.38
C GLY A 89 -3.08 8.77 10.93
N ASN A 90 -4.00 9.60 10.49
CA ASN A 90 -5.29 9.18 9.96
C ASN A 90 -5.34 9.03 8.44
N LYS A 91 -4.18 9.00 7.78
CA LYS A 91 -4.08 8.86 6.32
C LYS A 91 -3.42 7.55 5.94
N VAL A 92 -3.98 6.90 4.94
CA VAL A 92 -3.43 5.68 4.33
C VAL A 92 -3.16 5.99 2.86
N ILE A 93 -1.89 5.97 2.49
CA ILE A 93 -1.40 6.30 1.15
C ILE A 93 -1.11 4.98 0.44
N VAL A 94 -1.74 4.78 -0.71
CA VAL A 94 -1.67 3.51 -1.44
C VAL A 94 -1.24 3.75 -2.88
N ALA A 95 -0.19 3.06 -3.31
CA ALA A 95 0.23 3.04 -4.71
C ALA A 95 -0.53 1.96 -5.47
N VAL A 96 -1.27 2.38 -6.48
CA VAL A 96 -2.13 1.52 -7.29
C VAL A 96 -1.76 1.72 -8.77
N GLY A 97 -0.79 0.98 -9.25
CA GLY A 97 -0.40 0.95 -10.65
C GLY A 97 -0.31 2.30 -11.37
N ASP A 98 -1.43 2.92 -11.69
CA ASP A 98 -1.56 4.16 -12.46
C ASP A 98 -1.68 5.44 -11.63
N ARG A 99 -1.73 5.34 -10.29
CA ARG A 99 -1.95 6.48 -9.39
C ARG A 99 -1.49 6.18 -7.95
N VAL A 100 -1.41 7.24 -7.16
CA VAL A 100 -1.32 7.15 -5.70
C VAL A 100 -2.60 7.74 -5.09
N VAL A 101 -3.24 6.97 -4.25
CA VAL A 101 -4.49 7.32 -3.57
C VAL A 101 -4.24 7.59 -2.10
N VAL A 102 -4.86 8.62 -1.56
CA VAL A 102 -4.88 8.91 -0.12
C VAL A 102 -6.28 8.65 0.41
N PHE A 103 -6.41 7.68 1.27
CA PHE A 103 -7.58 7.47 2.11
C PHE A 103 -7.43 8.28 3.40
N THR A 104 -8.51 8.81 3.93
CA THR A 104 -8.53 9.50 5.22
C THR A 104 -9.65 8.94 6.08
N ASP A 105 -9.28 8.41 7.23
CA ASP A 105 -10.17 8.00 8.30
C ASP A 105 -10.21 9.15 9.32
N LYS A 106 -11.32 9.88 9.41
CA LYS A 106 -11.42 11.09 10.24
C LYS A 106 -11.84 10.81 11.66
N ASP A 107 -12.67 9.80 11.86
CA ASP A 107 -13.27 9.47 13.15
C ASP A 107 -12.60 8.28 13.86
N GLY A 108 -11.66 7.60 13.17
CA GLY A 108 -10.85 6.53 13.75
C GLY A 108 -11.56 5.19 13.86
N ASP A 109 -12.58 4.96 13.02
CA ASP A 109 -13.35 3.71 13.03
C ASP A 109 -12.70 2.58 12.21
N ASP A 110 -11.51 2.84 11.64
CA ASP A 110 -10.76 1.96 10.73
C ASP A 110 -11.45 1.77 9.38
N LYS A 111 -12.17 2.81 8.91
CA LYS A 111 -12.75 2.89 7.57
C LYS A 111 -12.47 4.26 6.95
N PRO A 112 -12.32 4.35 5.63
CA PRO A 112 -12.07 5.65 5.01
C PRO A 112 -13.35 6.46 4.84
N ASP A 113 -13.36 7.69 5.39
CA ASP A 113 -14.40 8.71 5.12
C ASP A 113 -14.23 9.40 3.78
N SER A 114 -13.01 9.44 3.29
CA SER A 114 -12.71 10.06 2.00
C SER A 114 -11.53 9.39 1.29
N LYS A 115 -11.57 9.52 -0.05
CA LYS A 115 -10.55 9.00 -0.95
C LYS A 115 -10.23 10.04 -2.01
N ASN A 116 -8.96 10.39 -2.18
CA ASN A 116 -8.49 11.37 -3.14
C ASN A 116 -7.22 10.88 -3.84
N ASN A 117 -7.03 11.26 -5.10
CA ASN A 117 -5.77 11.02 -5.77
C ASN A 117 -4.72 12.02 -5.27
N LEU A 118 -3.53 11.54 -4.96
CA LEU A 118 -2.33 12.35 -4.69
C LEU A 118 -1.59 12.59 -6.00
N PHE A 119 -1.34 11.51 -6.74
CA PHE A 119 -0.71 11.53 -8.06
C PHE A 119 -1.52 10.71 -9.04
N THR A 120 -1.50 11.13 -10.31
CA THR A 120 -2.12 10.44 -11.45
C THR A 120 -1.19 10.49 -12.66
N GLY A 121 -1.63 10.00 -13.81
CA GLY A 121 -0.91 10.13 -15.08
C GLY A 121 0.20 9.10 -15.27
N ILE A 122 0.36 8.17 -14.37
CA ILE A 122 1.31 7.08 -14.51
C ILE A 122 0.77 6.15 -15.58
N SER A 123 1.37 6.20 -16.77
CA SER A 123 0.95 5.34 -17.87
C SER A 123 1.52 3.94 -17.71
N GLY A 124 0.71 2.94 -17.94
CA GLY A 124 1.14 1.55 -17.99
C GLY A 124 -0.01 0.60 -17.81
N THR A 125 -0.07 -0.39 -18.68
CA THR A 125 -1.06 -1.47 -18.60
C THR A 125 -0.63 -2.57 -17.63
N GLN A 126 0.60 -2.49 -17.13
CA GLN A 126 1.19 -3.48 -16.23
C GLN A 126 1.35 -2.86 -14.85
N HIS A 127 0.57 -3.34 -13.92
CA HIS A 127 0.55 -2.89 -12.52
C HIS A 127 1.91 -2.95 -11.82
N ASP A 128 2.74 -3.90 -12.23
CA ASP A 128 4.09 -4.16 -11.71
C ASP A 128 5.16 -3.22 -12.30
N HIS A 129 4.80 -2.26 -13.13
CA HIS A 129 5.70 -1.28 -13.73
C HIS A 129 5.32 0.17 -13.43
N GLY A 130 4.33 0.39 -12.57
CA GLY A 130 3.89 1.68 -12.10
C GLY A 130 4.66 2.19 -10.87
N ILE A 131 3.96 2.91 -9.99
CA ILE A 131 4.51 3.33 -8.69
C ILE A 131 4.51 2.16 -7.71
N HIS A 132 5.65 1.98 -7.06
CA HIS A 132 5.85 1.03 -5.98
C HIS A 132 6.43 1.75 -4.77
N ALA A 133 6.33 1.12 -3.59
CA ALA A 133 6.96 1.53 -2.36
C ALA A 133 6.84 3.03 -2.08
N VAL A 134 5.89 3.39 -1.26
CA VAL A 134 5.66 4.75 -0.81
C VAL A 134 6.01 4.84 0.67
N HIS A 135 6.96 5.72 1.03
CA HIS A 135 7.43 5.87 2.40
C HIS A 135 7.72 7.33 2.74
N PHE A 136 7.56 7.69 4.02
CA PHE A 136 8.08 8.95 4.53
C PHE A 136 9.51 8.76 5.04
N GLY A 137 10.40 9.66 4.62
CA GLY A 137 11.76 9.71 5.14
C GLY A 137 11.85 10.47 6.46
N PRO A 138 12.97 10.32 7.19
CA PRO A 138 13.21 11.04 8.44
C PRO A 138 13.34 12.56 8.25
N ASP A 139 13.51 13.02 7.03
CA ASP A 139 13.53 14.43 6.61
C ASP A 139 12.14 15.00 6.29
N GLY A 140 11.08 14.22 6.53
CA GLY A 140 9.68 14.59 6.25
C GLY A 140 9.30 14.58 4.77
N LYS A 141 10.17 14.07 3.89
CA LYS A 141 9.86 13.94 2.48
C LYS A 141 9.20 12.61 2.17
N PHE A 142 8.41 12.63 1.11
CA PHE A 142 7.75 11.45 0.59
C PHE A 142 8.61 10.82 -0.51
N TYR A 143 8.99 9.55 -0.30
CA TYR A 143 9.81 8.77 -1.22
C TYR A 143 8.98 7.71 -1.90
N PHE A 144 9.15 7.60 -3.20
CA PHE A 144 8.53 6.57 -4.02
C PHE A 144 9.42 6.24 -5.21
N ASN A 145 9.21 5.09 -5.83
CA ASN A 145 9.92 4.69 -7.04
C ASN A 145 8.95 4.28 -8.14
N PHE A 146 9.44 4.35 -9.37
CA PHE A 146 8.73 3.87 -10.55
C PHE A 146 9.39 2.63 -11.12
N GLY A 147 8.56 1.78 -11.69
CA GLY A 147 8.99 0.87 -12.73
C GLY A 147 9.22 1.59 -14.07
N ASN A 148 9.53 0.83 -15.10
CA ASN A 148 9.89 1.36 -16.42
C ASN A 148 8.72 1.99 -17.23
N ASN A 149 7.51 1.94 -16.72
CA ASN A 149 6.31 2.55 -17.34
C ASN A 149 5.89 3.86 -16.65
N GLY A 150 6.66 4.35 -15.68
CA GLY A 150 6.40 5.64 -15.05
C GLY A 150 6.76 6.79 -15.99
N ARG A 151 5.77 7.49 -16.50
CA ARG A 151 5.95 8.71 -17.29
C ARG A 151 4.87 9.71 -16.95
N GLN A 152 5.29 11.00 -16.89
CA GLN A 152 4.37 12.13 -16.79
C GLN A 152 3.44 12.08 -15.59
N ILE A 153 4.01 11.98 -14.38
CA ILE A 153 3.23 12.09 -13.16
C ILE A 153 2.55 13.46 -13.12
N LYS A 154 1.31 13.43 -12.74
CA LYS A 154 0.49 14.63 -12.53
C LYS A 154 0.03 14.70 -11.09
N ASP A 155 -0.03 15.91 -10.57
CA ASP A 155 -0.64 16.19 -9.27
C ASP A 155 -2.16 15.94 -9.27
N LYS A 156 -2.80 16.19 -8.13
CA LYS A 156 -4.25 16.04 -7.96
C LYS A 156 -5.10 16.89 -8.93
N ASP A 157 -4.54 17.96 -9.47
CA ASP A 157 -5.20 18.90 -10.37
C ASP A 157 -4.88 18.62 -11.86
N GLY A 158 -4.11 17.53 -12.12
CA GLY A 158 -3.73 17.11 -13.46
C GLY A 158 -2.55 17.86 -14.04
N LYS A 159 -1.83 18.65 -13.23
CA LYS A 159 -0.63 19.39 -13.65
C LYS A 159 0.59 18.48 -13.61
N PRO A 160 1.43 18.44 -14.65
CA PRO A 160 2.69 17.68 -14.63
C PRO A 160 3.58 18.08 -13.45
N ILE A 161 4.15 17.07 -12.79
CA ILE A 161 5.19 17.26 -11.79
C ILE A 161 6.52 17.35 -12.52
N THR A 162 7.34 18.31 -12.11
CA THR A 162 8.68 18.52 -12.70
C THR A 162 9.76 18.34 -11.65
N ASP A 163 10.94 17.93 -12.10
CA ASP A 163 12.16 17.96 -11.31
C ASP A 163 12.64 19.40 -11.05
N GLN A 164 13.74 19.57 -10.32
CA GLN A 164 14.35 20.88 -10.04
C GLN A 164 14.85 21.61 -11.29
N ALA A 165 15.13 20.90 -12.38
CA ALA A 165 15.55 21.47 -13.65
C ALA A 165 14.38 21.82 -14.58
N GLY A 166 13.14 21.51 -14.17
CA GLY A 166 11.91 21.77 -14.92
C GLY A 166 11.55 20.66 -15.92
N ASN A 167 12.22 19.52 -15.89
CA ASN A 167 11.84 18.39 -16.74
C ASN A 167 10.63 17.66 -16.14
N GLU A 168 9.73 17.18 -16.98
CA GLU A 168 8.61 16.34 -16.55
C GLU A 168 9.12 15.00 -15.99
N VAL A 169 8.55 14.59 -14.86
CA VAL A 169 8.88 13.33 -14.14
C VAL A 169 7.89 12.24 -14.52
#